data_2a5e42b3eabe8b84091519157c83ecae
#
_entry.id   2a5e42b3eabe8b84091519157c83ecae
#
_cell.length_a   1.000
_cell.length_b   1.000
_cell.length_c   1.000
_cell.angle_alpha   90.00
_cell.angle_beta   90.00
_cell.angle_gamma   90.00
#
_symmetry.space_group_name_H-M   'P 1'
#
loop_
_entity.id
_entity.type
_entity.pdbx_description
1 polymer ?
#
loop_
_entity_poly.entity_id
_entity_poly.type
_entity_poly.pdbx_seq_one_letter_code
_entity_poly.pdbx_strand_id
1 'polypeptide(L)'
;MKSTTLVIMAAGMGSRFGGGIKQLEPMGPNGEIIMDYSIYDAMEAGFNKVVFVTREDLFETFKEVIGNRIEKVIPVEYVFQELDDLPEGFEAPADRTKPWGTGQAILACKGVVNEPFLVINADDYYGKTAFKLIHDYLVSDKADSGKYEFCMAGFILGNTLSDNGAVTRGVCVMDKEGHLTGVNETGGIVKTADGAAAEDKDGNVVAINPASHVSMNMWGFTPDFLDELEKGFKEFLGGLKDGDCLLYTSDAA
;
A
#
# COMPACT_ATOMS: atom_id res chain seq x y z
N MET A 1 11.61 18.29 14.75
CA MET A 1 10.52 17.65 13.98
C MET A 1 10.69 16.15 14.18
N LYS A 2 9.65 15.38 14.47
CA LYS A 2 9.76 13.92 14.55
C LYS A 2 10.06 13.39 13.14
N SER A 3 10.95 12.40 13.01
CA SER A 3 11.23 11.77 11.71
C SER A 3 10.07 10.87 11.32
N THR A 4 9.67 10.91 10.05
CA THR A 4 8.61 10.07 9.48
C THR A 4 8.95 9.71 8.04
N THR A 5 8.69 8.47 7.67
CA THR A 5 9.02 7.95 6.34
C THR A 5 7.76 7.70 5.50
N LEU A 6 7.82 8.08 4.23
CA LEU A 6 6.90 7.62 3.20
C LEU A 6 7.48 6.39 2.50
N VAL A 7 6.81 5.24 2.61
CA VAL A 7 7.15 4.00 1.90
C VAL A 7 6.25 3.89 0.67
N ILE A 8 6.83 3.76 -0.50
CA ILE A 8 6.09 3.64 -1.77
C ILE A 8 6.34 2.27 -2.37
N MET A 9 5.29 1.47 -2.47
CA MET A 9 5.34 0.13 -3.08
C MET A 9 5.30 0.25 -4.60
N ALA A 10 6.46 0.10 -5.24
CA ALA A 10 6.66 0.24 -6.68
C ALA A 10 7.18 -1.04 -7.36
N ALA A 11 7.25 -2.17 -6.63
CA ALA A 11 7.69 -3.46 -7.17
C ALA A 11 6.65 -4.16 -8.08
N GLY A 12 5.41 -3.65 -8.13
CA GLY A 12 4.31 -4.23 -8.90
C GLY A 12 4.60 -4.21 -10.40
N MET A 13 4.43 -5.36 -11.06
CA MET A 13 4.50 -5.47 -12.52
C MET A 13 3.23 -4.90 -13.14
N GLY A 14 3.28 -3.70 -13.66
CA GLY A 14 2.23 -3.12 -14.49
C GLY A 14 2.07 -3.86 -15.82
N SER A 15 1.69 -5.14 -15.77
CA SER A 15 1.68 -6.09 -16.88
C SER A 15 0.63 -5.83 -17.97
N ARG A 16 -0.13 -4.73 -17.90
CA ARG A 16 -1.27 -4.46 -18.79
C ARG A 16 -1.02 -3.36 -19.82
N PHE A 17 0.13 -2.72 -19.82
CA PHE A 17 0.47 -1.67 -20.79
C PHE A 17 1.67 -2.09 -21.63
N GLY A 18 1.45 -2.63 -22.82
CA GLY A 18 2.34 -2.65 -23.99
C GLY A 18 3.88 -2.65 -23.81
N GLY A 19 4.41 -3.16 -22.69
CA GLY A 19 5.84 -3.22 -22.39
C GLY A 19 6.40 -2.07 -21.54
N GLY A 20 5.58 -1.10 -21.09
CA GLY A 20 5.99 -0.03 -20.16
C GLY A 20 5.67 -0.35 -18.68
N ILE A 21 6.35 0.32 -17.76
CA ILE A 21 6.08 0.25 -16.31
C ILE A 21 4.97 1.28 -16.04
N LYS A 22 3.73 0.83 -15.84
CA LYS A 22 2.53 1.68 -15.69
C LYS A 22 2.71 2.84 -14.69
N GLN A 23 3.36 2.57 -13.55
CA GLN A 23 3.58 3.57 -12.51
C GLN A 23 4.59 4.67 -12.89
N LEU A 24 5.30 4.52 -14.01
CA LEU A 24 6.26 5.50 -14.53
C LEU A 24 5.71 6.30 -15.72
N GLU A 25 4.45 6.11 -16.10
CA GLU A 25 3.82 6.86 -17.19
C GLU A 25 3.61 8.33 -16.80
N PRO A 26 4.03 9.29 -17.64
CA PRO A 26 3.80 10.71 -17.40
C PRO A 26 2.31 11.06 -17.39
N MET A 27 1.88 11.75 -16.35
CA MET A 27 0.49 12.21 -16.15
C MET A 27 0.37 13.73 -16.13
N GLY A 28 1.43 14.41 -15.73
CA GLY A 28 1.47 15.86 -15.62
C GLY A 28 2.00 16.55 -16.87
N PRO A 29 1.79 17.89 -16.99
CA PRO A 29 2.16 18.68 -18.18
C PRO A 29 3.68 18.81 -18.41
N ASN A 30 4.51 18.56 -17.38
CA ASN A 30 5.97 18.62 -17.49
C ASN A 30 6.61 17.23 -17.33
N GLY A 31 5.83 16.15 -17.47
CA GLY A 31 6.30 14.77 -17.34
C GLY A 31 6.27 14.22 -15.91
N GLU A 32 5.52 14.87 -15.01
CA GLU A 32 5.29 14.34 -13.67
C GLU A 32 4.50 13.04 -13.76
N ILE A 33 4.86 12.08 -12.91
CA ILE A 33 4.14 10.82 -12.70
C ILE A 33 3.30 10.88 -11.41
N ILE A 34 2.40 9.92 -11.16
CA ILE A 34 1.53 9.93 -9.96
C ILE A 34 2.35 10.03 -8.66
N MET A 35 3.46 9.33 -8.58
CA MET A 35 4.33 9.35 -7.40
C MET A 35 4.89 10.75 -7.08
N ASP A 36 5.14 11.60 -8.07
CA ASP A 36 5.62 12.96 -7.81
C ASP A 36 4.61 13.77 -6.99
N TYR A 37 3.32 13.65 -7.33
CA TYR A 37 2.24 14.31 -6.57
C TYR A 37 2.11 13.75 -5.16
N SER A 38 2.19 12.43 -5.01
CA SER A 38 2.13 11.77 -3.69
C SER A 38 3.31 12.18 -2.81
N ILE A 39 4.53 12.24 -3.35
CA ILE A 39 5.73 12.66 -2.62
C ILE A 39 5.63 14.14 -2.23
N TYR A 40 5.19 14.99 -3.16
CA TYR A 40 4.99 16.42 -2.88
C TYR A 40 3.98 16.61 -1.73
N ASP A 41 2.82 15.97 -1.79
CA ASP A 41 1.80 16.07 -0.76
C ASP A 41 2.27 15.51 0.60
N ALA A 42 3.07 14.44 0.59
CA ALA A 42 3.68 13.89 1.80
C ALA A 42 4.71 14.85 2.42
N MET A 43 5.55 15.49 1.62
CA MET A 43 6.51 16.51 2.09
C MET A 43 5.77 17.71 2.71
N GLU A 44 4.72 18.19 2.08
CA GLU A 44 3.87 19.26 2.61
C GLU A 44 3.18 18.87 3.93
N ALA A 45 2.86 17.59 4.09
CA ALA A 45 2.30 17.05 5.33
C ALA A 45 3.34 16.92 6.47
N GLY A 46 4.65 16.85 6.15
CA GLY A 46 5.74 16.78 7.12
C GLY A 46 6.58 15.50 7.06
N PHE A 47 6.32 14.58 6.12
CA PHE A 47 7.21 13.44 5.87
C PHE A 47 8.56 13.95 5.37
N ASN A 48 9.65 13.36 5.88
CA ASN A 48 11.00 13.87 5.65
C ASN A 48 12.00 12.83 5.13
N LYS A 49 11.50 11.65 4.75
CA LYS A 49 12.25 10.58 4.10
C LYS A 49 11.30 9.79 3.19
N VAL A 50 11.81 9.29 2.07
CA VAL A 50 11.10 8.37 1.17
C VAL A 50 11.88 7.07 1.09
N VAL A 51 11.18 5.95 1.14
CA VAL A 51 11.72 4.62 0.83
C VAL A 51 10.92 4.04 -0.32
N PHE A 52 11.59 3.73 -1.41
CA PHE A 52 10.99 3.03 -2.54
C PHE A 52 11.20 1.53 -2.39
N VAL A 53 10.11 0.77 -2.40
CA VAL A 53 10.14 -0.68 -2.55
C VAL A 53 10.02 -0.99 -4.03
N THR A 54 11.09 -1.46 -4.63
CA THR A 54 11.15 -1.79 -6.07
C THR A 54 11.69 -3.20 -6.27
N ARG A 55 12.08 -3.55 -7.49
CA ARG A 55 12.78 -4.78 -7.82
C ARG A 55 14.18 -4.44 -8.31
N GLU A 56 15.13 -5.33 -8.06
CA GLU A 56 16.52 -5.09 -8.45
C GLU A 56 16.68 -4.93 -9.97
N ASP A 57 15.97 -5.74 -10.75
CA ASP A 57 16.00 -5.69 -12.22
C ASP A 57 15.38 -4.40 -12.82
N LEU A 58 14.58 -3.66 -12.06
CA LEU A 58 13.96 -2.39 -12.47
C LEU A 58 14.68 -1.15 -11.90
N PHE A 59 15.64 -1.34 -11.00
CA PHE A 59 16.22 -0.27 -10.20
C PHE A 59 16.82 0.86 -11.03
N GLU A 60 17.66 0.55 -12.02
CA GLU A 60 18.31 1.57 -12.85
C GLU A 60 17.29 2.41 -13.62
N THR A 61 16.32 1.76 -14.27
CA THR A 61 15.23 2.46 -14.99
C THR A 61 14.39 3.31 -14.04
N PHE A 62 14.07 2.77 -12.86
CA PHE A 62 13.30 3.48 -11.84
C PHE A 62 14.05 4.72 -11.34
N LYS A 63 15.35 4.58 -11.10
CA LYS A 63 16.21 5.67 -10.65
C LYS A 63 16.34 6.77 -11.70
N GLU A 64 16.47 6.43 -12.98
CA GLU A 64 16.51 7.39 -14.07
C GLU A 64 15.20 8.19 -14.20
N VAL A 65 14.05 7.52 -14.10
CA VAL A 65 12.73 8.15 -14.31
C VAL A 65 12.32 9.03 -13.14
N ILE A 66 12.51 8.57 -11.89
CA ILE A 66 12.04 9.31 -10.71
C ILE A 66 13.12 9.49 -9.65
N GLY A 67 13.91 8.48 -9.33
CA GLY A 67 14.83 8.50 -8.19
C GLY A 67 15.76 9.69 -8.19
N ASN A 68 16.50 9.91 -9.29
CA ASN A 68 17.49 10.98 -9.43
C ASN A 68 16.93 12.40 -9.22
N ARG A 69 15.64 12.63 -9.45
CA ARG A 69 15.03 13.93 -9.20
C ARG A 69 14.51 14.07 -7.77
N ILE A 70 13.98 13.00 -7.18
CA ILE A 70 13.47 13.02 -5.80
C ILE A 70 14.63 13.10 -4.80
N GLU A 71 15.75 12.43 -5.04
CA GLU A 71 16.97 12.51 -4.21
C GLU A 71 17.50 13.94 -4.03
N LYS A 72 17.14 14.88 -4.94
CA LYS A 72 17.54 16.28 -4.85
C LYS A 72 16.68 17.09 -3.88
N VAL A 73 15.52 16.61 -3.48
CA VAL A 73 14.54 17.37 -2.69
C VAL A 73 14.24 16.76 -1.33
N ILE A 74 14.46 15.44 -1.17
CA ILE A 74 14.21 14.70 0.07
C ILE A 74 15.17 13.51 0.16
N PRO A 75 15.62 13.07 1.36
CA PRO A 75 16.34 11.81 1.55
C PRO A 75 15.57 10.61 1.01
N VAL A 76 16.24 9.78 0.21
CA VAL A 76 15.66 8.59 -0.43
C VAL A 76 16.51 7.37 -0.11
N GLU A 77 15.84 6.27 0.20
CA GLU A 77 16.43 4.93 0.25
C GLU A 77 15.65 3.97 -0.66
N TYR A 78 16.29 2.88 -1.07
CA TYR A 78 15.70 1.86 -1.92
C TYR A 78 15.82 0.51 -1.24
N VAL A 79 14.74 -0.26 -1.27
CA VAL A 79 14.70 -1.66 -0.82
C VAL A 79 14.09 -2.51 -1.92
N PHE A 80 14.45 -3.77 -1.95
CA PHE A 80 14.05 -4.65 -3.04
C PHE A 80 13.10 -5.74 -2.54
N GLN A 81 12.04 -5.96 -3.30
CA GLN A 81 11.13 -7.07 -3.11
C GLN A 81 11.52 -8.19 -4.06
N GLU A 82 12.22 -9.20 -3.55
CA GLU A 82 12.65 -10.35 -4.35
C GLU A 82 11.93 -11.63 -3.90
N LEU A 83 11.82 -12.61 -4.82
CA LEU A 83 11.10 -13.85 -4.55
C LEU A 83 11.82 -14.76 -3.55
N ASP A 84 13.12 -14.69 -3.52
CA ASP A 84 14.04 -15.49 -2.70
C ASP A 84 14.45 -14.77 -1.41
N ASP A 85 14.05 -13.52 -1.22
CA ASP A 85 14.22 -12.81 0.05
C ASP A 85 13.18 -13.32 1.07
N LEU A 86 13.52 -14.45 1.67
CA LEU A 86 12.68 -15.18 2.61
C LEU A 86 13.37 -15.31 3.97
N PRO A 87 12.59 -15.43 5.07
CA PRO A 87 13.15 -15.72 6.38
C PRO A 87 13.95 -17.02 6.39
N GLU A 88 14.94 -17.10 7.29
CA GLU A 88 15.79 -18.30 7.44
C GLU A 88 14.94 -19.58 7.62
N GLY A 89 15.29 -20.61 6.85
CA GLY A 89 14.64 -21.93 6.84
C GLY A 89 13.50 -22.07 5.82
N PHE A 90 13.24 -21.04 5.00
CA PHE A 90 12.27 -21.12 3.91
C PHE A 90 12.93 -20.94 2.55
N GLU A 91 12.39 -21.63 1.54
CA GLU A 91 12.80 -21.53 0.15
C GLU A 91 11.57 -21.26 -0.74
N ALA A 92 11.76 -20.46 -1.77
CA ALA A 92 10.69 -20.23 -2.73
C ALA A 92 10.42 -21.49 -3.56
N PRO A 93 9.15 -21.89 -3.79
CA PRO A 93 8.82 -22.95 -4.74
C PRO A 93 9.44 -22.66 -6.12
N ALA A 94 10.02 -23.69 -6.74
CA ALA A 94 10.78 -23.54 -7.99
C ALA A 94 9.95 -23.02 -9.18
N ASP A 95 8.64 -23.18 -9.14
CA ASP A 95 7.68 -22.72 -10.15
C ASP A 95 7.06 -21.35 -9.82
N ARG A 96 7.41 -20.76 -8.67
CA ARG A 96 6.86 -19.48 -8.25
C ARG A 96 7.45 -18.33 -9.06
N THR A 97 6.59 -17.57 -9.70
CA THR A 97 6.95 -16.38 -10.47
C THR A 97 6.30 -15.10 -9.96
N LYS A 98 5.34 -15.22 -9.02
CA LYS A 98 4.60 -14.08 -8.48
C LYS A 98 5.19 -13.61 -7.15
N PRO A 99 5.25 -12.29 -6.90
CA PRO A 99 5.63 -11.74 -5.60
C PRO A 99 4.77 -12.31 -4.47
N TRP A 100 5.27 -12.26 -3.24
CA TRP A 100 4.58 -12.76 -2.05
C TRP A 100 3.47 -11.82 -1.52
N GLY A 101 3.26 -10.67 -2.16
CA GLY A 101 2.23 -9.71 -1.81
C GLY A 101 2.76 -8.45 -1.14
N THR A 102 1.82 -7.58 -0.75
CA THR A 102 2.14 -6.27 -0.16
C THR A 102 2.80 -6.38 1.21
N GLY A 103 2.46 -7.39 1.99
CA GLY A 103 3.10 -7.65 3.28
C GLY A 103 4.62 -7.88 3.14
N GLN A 104 5.04 -8.75 2.22
CA GLN A 104 6.47 -9.00 1.98
C GLN A 104 7.18 -7.76 1.39
N ALA A 105 6.48 -6.98 0.54
CA ALA A 105 7.02 -5.71 0.05
C ALA A 105 7.34 -4.73 1.20
N ILE A 106 6.47 -4.63 2.20
CA ILE A 106 6.69 -3.78 3.38
C ILE A 106 7.79 -4.37 4.26
N LEU A 107 7.87 -5.69 4.39
CA LEU A 107 8.88 -6.37 5.19
C LEU A 107 10.30 -6.09 4.68
N ALA A 108 10.50 -5.88 3.37
CA ALA A 108 11.78 -5.44 2.80
C ALA A 108 12.32 -4.12 3.41
N CYS A 109 11.44 -3.33 4.04
CA CYS A 109 11.84 -2.10 4.75
C CYS A 109 12.48 -2.36 6.13
N LYS A 110 12.48 -3.61 6.63
CA LYS A 110 13.03 -3.94 7.94
C LYS A 110 14.54 -3.66 7.99
N GLY A 111 14.96 -2.96 9.06
CA GLY A 111 16.35 -2.50 9.21
C GLY A 111 16.68 -1.17 8.52
N VAL A 112 15.82 -0.69 7.60
CA VAL A 112 15.95 0.59 6.89
C VAL A 112 15.00 1.64 7.47
N VAL A 113 13.77 1.24 7.78
CA VAL A 113 12.75 2.12 8.39
C VAL A 113 12.71 1.87 9.89
N ASN A 114 13.11 2.88 10.68
CA ASN A 114 13.19 2.82 12.15
C ASN A 114 12.35 3.92 12.82
N GLU A 115 11.60 4.68 12.06
CA GLU A 115 10.69 5.75 12.46
C GLU A 115 9.25 5.43 12.04
N PRO A 116 8.21 6.11 12.59
CA PRO A 116 6.85 5.96 12.10
C PRO A 116 6.77 6.21 10.60
N PHE A 117 6.00 5.39 9.91
CA PHE A 117 5.95 5.41 8.45
C PHE A 117 4.56 5.24 7.87
N LEU A 118 4.38 5.77 6.68
CA LEU A 118 3.19 5.63 5.86
C LEU A 118 3.51 4.77 4.64
N VAL A 119 2.67 3.79 4.35
CA VAL A 119 2.77 2.95 3.15
C VAL A 119 1.70 3.35 2.16
N ILE A 120 2.08 3.47 0.88
CA ILE A 120 1.18 3.74 -0.25
C ILE A 120 1.54 2.91 -1.48
N ASN A 121 0.60 2.77 -2.41
CA ASN A 121 0.85 2.25 -3.74
C ASN A 121 1.48 3.33 -4.64
N ALA A 122 2.32 2.94 -5.57
CA ALA A 122 2.99 3.84 -6.51
C ALA A 122 2.05 4.42 -7.60
N ASP A 123 0.93 3.75 -7.87
CA ASP A 123 0.03 4.06 -8.99
C ASP A 123 -1.34 4.61 -8.56
N ASP A 124 -1.50 4.92 -7.28
CA ASP A 124 -2.71 5.54 -6.73
C ASP A 124 -2.46 7.01 -6.33
N TYR A 125 -3.48 7.84 -6.50
CA TYR A 125 -3.49 9.22 -6.01
C TYR A 125 -4.41 9.36 -4.80
N TYR A 126 -3.86 9.76 -3.67
CA TYR A 126 -4.54 9.76 -2.36
C TYR A 126 -5.08 11.12 -1.93
N GLY A 127 -4.54 12.19 -2.52
CA GLY A 127 -4.92 13.56 -2.18
C GLY A 127 -4.29 14.08 -0.88
N LYS A 128 -4.02 15.35 -0.89
CA LYS A 128 -3.26 16.10 0.14
C LYS A 128 -3.77 15.91 1.57
N THR A 129 -5.09 15.88 1.76
CA THR A 129 -5.69 15.77 3.09
C THR A 129 -5.36 14.44 3.77
N ALA A 130 -5.32 13.34 3.01
CA ALA A 130 -5.02 12.02 3.57
C ALA A 130 -3.60 11.96 4.14
N PHE A 131 -2.61 12.48 3.44
CA PHE A 131 -1.22 12.57 3.92
C PHE A 131 -1.13 13.35 5.22
N LYS A 132 -1.80 14.50 5.29
CA LYS A 132 -1.78 15.33 6.50
C LYS A 132 -2.42 14.61 7.69
N LEU A 133 -3.57 13.99 7.53
CA LEU A 133 -4.26 13.29 8.61
C LEU A 133 -3.43 12.12 9.16
N ILE A 134 -2.83 11.31 8.28
CA ILE A 134 -1.97 10.20 8.69
C ILE A 134 -0.71 10.72 9.38
N HIS A 135 -0.05 11.73 8.82
CA HIS A 135 1.15 12.31 9.44
C HIS A 135 0.85 12.84 10.84
N ASP A 136 -0.20 13.66 10.99
CA ASP A 136 -0.60 14.23 12.28
C ASP A 136 -0.86 13.11 13.31
N TYR A 137 -1.48 12.00 12.89
CA TYR A 137 -1.69 10.83 13.74
C TYR A 137 -0.37 10.15 14.13
N LEU A 138 0.53 9.91 13.18
CA LEU A 138 1.81 9.23 13.41
C LEU A 138 2.74 10.00 14.36
N VAL A 139 2.72 11.33 14.30
CA VAL A 139 3.56 12.18 15.17
C VAL A 139 2.90 12.61 16.46
N SER A 140 1.61 12.32 16.66
CA SER A 140 0.88 12.66 17.88
C SER A 140 1.49 11.94 19.10
N ASP A 141 1.41 12.58 20.27
CA ASP A 141 1.78 11.95 21.52
C ASP A 141 0.61 11.07 21.97
N LYS A 142 0.83 9.76 21.95
CA LYS A 142 -0.15 8.76 22.37
C LYS A 142 0.17 8.28 23.78
N ALA A 143 -0.87 8.01 24.55
CA ALA A 143 -0.70 7.32 25.83
C ALA A 143 -0.28 5.87 25.54
N ASP A 144 0.61 5.33 26.37
CA ASP A 144 0.94 3.91 26.31
C ASP A 144 -0.30 3.08 26.68
N SER A 145 -0.93 2.51 25.67
CA SER A 145 -2.10 1.64 25.80
C SER A 145 -1.72 0.17 25.98
N GLY A 146 -0.43 -0.16 25.85
CA GLY A 146 0.07 -1.54 25.77
C GLY A 146 -0.39 -2.27 24.50
N LYS A 147 -0.85 -1.54 23.49
CA LYS A 147 -1.29 -2.06 22.19
C LYS A 147 -0.56 -1.33 21.07
N TYR A 148 -0.43 -2.00 19.94
CA TYR A 148 -0.03 -1.33 18.71
C TYR A 148 -1.13 -0.36 18.25
N GLU A 149 -0.73 0.84 17.87
CA GLU A 149 -1.63 1.87 17.39
C GLU A 149 -1.29 2.25 15.96
N PHE A 150 -1.95 1.59 15.03
CA PHE A 150 -1.83 1.83 13.59
C PHE A 150 -3.01 2.65 13.09
N CYS A 151 -2.90 3.19 11.89
CA CYS A 151 -4.00 3.92 11.28
C CYS A 151 -4.08 3.63 9.77
N MET A 152 -5.25 3.86 9.21
CA MET A 152 -5.50 3.74 7.77
C MET A 152 -6.32 4.93 7.30
N ALA A 153 -6.02 5.45 6.13
CA ALA A 153 -6.91 6.40 5.47
C ALA A 153 -8.08 5.64 4.82
N GLY A 154 -9.29 5.83 5.34
CA GLY A 154 -10.52 5.33 4.74
C GLY A 154 -11.06 6.32 3.72
N PHE A 155 -11.21 5.88 2.47
CA PHE A 155 -11.75 6.69 1.38
C PHE A 155 -13.24 6.41 1.18
N ILE A 156 -14.01 7.41 0.82
CA ILE A 156 -15.42 7.22 0.50
C ILE A 156 -15.55 6.47 -0.82
N LEU A 157 -16.20 5.30 -0.81
CA LEU A 157 -16.34 4.41 -1.96
C LEU A 157 -16.78 5.15 -3.23
N GLY A 158 -17.82 5.99 -3.12
CA GLY A 158 -18.35 6.75 -4.26
C GLY A 158 -17.32 7.60 -4.98
N ASN A 159 -16.28 8.08 -4.26
CA ASN A 159 -15.20 8.89 -4.83
C ASN A 159 -14.08 8.03 -5.47
N THR A 160 -14.13 6.71 -5.32
CA THR A 160 -13.11 5.77 -5.83
C THR A 160 -13.63 4.88 -6.95
N LEU A 161 -14.88 5.08 -7.38
CA LEU A 161 -15.49 4.35 -8.49
C LEU A 161 -14.98 4.86 -9.84
N SER A 162 -14.96 3.97 -10.83
CA SER A 162 -14.59 4.29 -12.21
C SER A 162 -15.83 4.29 -13.11
N ASP A 163 -15.88 5.25 -14.03
CA ASP A 163 -16.88 5.25 -15.11
C ASP A 163 -16.49 4.27 -16.26
N ASN A 164 -15.27 3.75 -16.23
CA ASN A 164 -14.69 2.92 -17.29
C ASN A 164 -14.58 1.43 -16.93
N GLY A 165 -15.21 0.99 -15.85
CA GLY A 165 -15.21 -0.43 -15.47
C GLY A 165 -15.30 -0.66 -13.97
N ALA A 166 -15.32 -1.94 -13.61
CA ALA A 166 -15.38 -2.38 -12.22
C ALA A 166 -14.07 -2.13 -11.47
N VAL A 167 -14.17 -1.88 -10.18
CA VAL A 167 -13.03 -1.73 -9.26
C VAL A 167 -13.08 -2.79 -8.17
N THR A 168 -11.91 -3.10 -7.58
CA THR A 168 -11.80 -3.90 -6.36
C THR A 168 -11.42 -2.98 -5.21
N ARG A 169 -12.11 -3.10 -4.06
CA ARG A 169 -11.85 -2.28 -2.86
C ARG A 169 -11.98 -3.13 -1.60
N GLY A 170 -11.16 -2.83 -0.61
CA GLY A 170 -11.33 -3.33 0.75
C GLY A 170 -12.42 -2.53 1.47
N VAL A 171 -13.65 -3.04 1.53
CA VAL A 171 -14.76 -2.35 2.24
C VAL A 171 -14.54 -2.48 3.74
N CYS A 172 -14.39 -1.33 4.42
CA CYS A 172 -14.06 -1.26 5.83
C CYS A 172 -15.29 -1.49 6.72
N VAL A 173 -15.09 -2.26 7.77
CA VAL A 173 -16.03 -2.39 8.89
C VAL A 173 -15.43 -1.66 10.08
N MET A 174 -16.18 -0.74 10.68
CA MET A 174 -15.72 0.07 11.81
C MET A 174 -16.67 -0.08 12.99
N ASP A 175 -16.16 0.02 14.19
CA ASP A 175 -16.96 0.17 15.40
C ASP A 175 -17.49 1.61 15.56
N LYS A 176 -18.22 1.85 16.65
CA LYS A 176 -18.82 3.17 16.93
C LYS A 176 -17.80 4.24 17.30
N GLU A 177 -16.63 3.84 17.75
CA GLU A 177 -15.49 4.66 18.12
C GLU A 177 -14.61 5.01 16.90
N GLY A 178 -14.87 4.38 15.74
CA GLY A 178 -14.13 4.58 14.49
C GLY A 178 -12.91 3.68 14.34
N HIS A 179 -12.77 2.64 15.18
CA HIS A 179 -11.72 1.65 15.01
C HIS A 179 -12.09 0.68 13.88
N LEU A 180 -11.11 0.36 13.06
CA LEU A 180 -11.24 -0.65 12.03
C LEU A 180 -11.35 -2.04 12.67
N THR A 181 -12.45 -2.76 12.40
CA THR A 181 -12.71 -4.10 12.92
C THR A 181 -12.65 -5.18 11.86
N GLY A 182 -12.59 -4.77 10.59
CA GLY A 182 -12.46 -5.69 9.47
C GLY A 182 -12.37 -4.97 8.13
N VAL A 183 -11.80 -5.66 7.15
CA VAL A 183 -11.73 -5.23 5.75
C VAL A 183 -12.23 -6.37 4.88
N ASN A 184 -13.30 -6.13 4.13
CA ASN A 184 -13.86 -7.11 3.21
C ASN A 184 -13.42 -6.78 1.79
N GLU A 185 -12.51 -7.56 1.22
CA GLU A 185 -12.13 -7.39 -0.17
C GLU A 185 -13.31 -7.72 -1.09
N THR A 186 -13.76 -6.73 -1.82
CA THR A 186 -14.92 -6.80 -2.71
C THR A 186 -14.48 -6.42 -4.11
N GLY A 187 -14.49 -7.41 -5.00
CA GLY A 187 -14.21 -7.22 -6.42
C GLY A 187 -15.46 -6.89 -7.22
N GLY A 188 -15.26 -6.43 -8.45
CA GLY A 188 -16.36 -6.22 -9.38
C GLY A 188 -17.31 -5.08 -9.01
N ILE A 189 -16.90 -4.12 -8.19
CA ILE A 189 -17.73 -2.99 -7.80
C ILE A 189 -17.91 -2.06 -9.00
N VAL A 190 -19.15 -1.85 -9.39
CA VAL A 190 -19.53 -0.93 -10.47
C VAL A 190 -20.37 0.24 -9.93
N LYS A 191 -20.23 1.38 -10.60
CA LYS A 191 -21.09 2.53 -10.36
C LYS A 191 -22.47 2.26 -10.95
N THR A 192 -23.52 2.57 -10.21
CA THR A 192 -24.91 2.45 -10.64
C THR A 192 -25.59 3.82 -10.58
N ALA A 193 -26.80 3.94 -11.13
CA ALA A 193 -27.57 5.18 -11.06
C ALA A 193 -27.86 5.61 -9.61
N ASP A 194 -28.02 4.63 -8.72
CA ASP A 194 -28.39 4.84 -7.31
C ASP A 194 -27.22 4.66 -6.33
N GLY A 195 -25.98 4.49 -6.83
CA GLY A 195 -24.81 4.34 -5.97
C GLY A 195 -23.77 3.35 -6.50
N ALA A 196 -23.59 2.22 -5.82
CA ALA A 196 -22.63 1.18 -6.19
C ALA A 196 -23.22 -0.22 -5.99
N ALA A 197 -22.75 -1.20 -6.75
CA ALA A 197 -23.12 -2.59 -6.60
C ALA A 197 -21.96 -3.52 -6.98
N ALA A 198 -21.97 -4.73 -6.44
CA ALA A 198 -21.08 -5.83 -6.85
C ALA A 198 -21.87 -7.14 -6.88
N GLU A 199 -21.33 -8.15 -7.55
CA GLU A 199 -21.86 -9.51 -7.48
C GLU A 199 -21.30 -10.22 -6.23
N ASP A 200 -22.17 -10.91 -5.50
CA ASP A 200 -21.74 -11.79 -4.42
C ASP A 200 -21.24 -13.14 -4.96
N LYS A 201 -20.81 -14.03 -4.07
CA LYS A 201 -20.28 -15.36 -4.44
C LYS A 201 -21.31 -16.26 -5.15
N ASP A 202 -22.59 -15.94 -5.02
CA ASP A 202 -23.70 -16.69 -5.60
C ASP A 202 -24.19 -16.04 -6.93
N GLY A 203 -23.54 -14.95 -7.38
CA GLY A 203 -23.87 -14.23 -8.59
C GLY A 203 -25.04 -13.25 -8.44
N ASN A 204 -25.48 -12.94 -7.22
CA ASN A 204 -26.53 -11.95 -7.00
C ASN A 204 -25.91 -10.54 -6.96
N VAL A 205 -26.61 -9.58 -7.56
CA VAL A 205 -26.22 -8.18 -7.49
C VAL A 205 -26.60 -7.60 -6.12
N VAL A 206 -25.58 -7.21 -5.34
CA VAL A 206 -25.73 -6.63 -4.00
C VAL A 206 -25.37 -5.15 -4.06
N ALA A 207 -26.29 -4.30 -3.60
CA ALA A 207 -26.02 -2.88 -3.48
C ALA A 207 -25.00 -2.59 -2.37
N ILE A 208 -24.04 -1.72 -2.65
CA ILE A 208 -23.05 -1.25 -1.69
C ILE A 208 -23.29 0.24 -1.45
N ASN A 209 -23.30 0.63 -0.16
CA ASN A 209 -23.47 2.04 0.19
C ASN A 209 -22.28 2.86 -0.33
N PRO A 210 -22.49 3.83 -1.23
CA PRO A 210 -21.41 4.65 -1.77
C PRO A 210 -20.73 5.53 -0.72
N ALA A 211 -21.33 5.73 0.46
CA ALA A 211 -20.73 6.43 1.59
C ALA A 211 -19.87 5.51 2.48
N SER A 212 -19.78 4.21 2.17
CA SER A 212 -18.89 3.30 2.90
C SER A 212 -17.44 3.74 2.78
N HIS A 213 -16.66 3.54 3.85
CA HIS A 213 -15.23 3.70 3.81
C HIS A 213 -14.58 2.47 3.15
N VAL A 214 -13.57 2.72 2.34
CA VAL A 214 -12.80 1.67 1.68
C VAL A 214 -11.31 1.90 1.87
N SER A 215 -10.56 0.82 1.97
CA SER A 215 -9.10 0.83 1.91
C SER A 215 -8.65 0.99 0.46
N MET A 216 -7.67 1.86 0.25
CA MET A 216 -6.87 1.99 -0.96
C MET A 216 -5.38 1.77 -0.66
N ASN A 217 -5.09 0.97 0.37
CA ASN A 217 -3.73 0.61 0.76
C ASN A 217 -2.89 1.79 1.26
N MET A 218 -3.50 2.73 2.00
CA MET A 218 -2.82 3.85 2.63
C MET A 218 -2.79 3.64 4.15
N TRP A 219 -1.69 3.08 4.66
CA TRP A 219 -1.56 2.63 6.04
C TRP A 219 -0.40 3.32 6.76
N GLY A 220 -0.66 3.80 7.98
CA GLY A 220 0.33 4.37 8.88
C GLY A 220 0.68 3.40 10.01
N PHE A 221 1.98 3.15 10.19
CA PHE A 221 2.52 2.19 11.14
C PHE A 221 3.63 2.78 12.01
N THR A 222 3.87 2.13 13.15
CA THR A 222 5.13 2.26 13.89
C THR A 222 6.10 1.16 13.47
N PRO A 223 7.42 1.30 13.74
CA PRO A 223 8.43 0.28 13.34
C PRO A 223 8.14 -1.13 13.86
N ASP A 224 7.49 -1.25 15.03
CA ASP A 224 7.11 -2.54 15.64
C ASP A 224 6.26 -3.41 14.71
N PHE A 225 5.54 -2.80 13.75
CA PHE A 225 4.77 -3.52 12.74
C PHE A 225 5.64 -4.44 11.89
N LEU A 226 6.89 -4.04 11.60
CA LEU A 226 7.82 -4.85 10.79
C LEU A 226 8.21 -6.15 11.50
N ASP A 227 8.28 -6.14 12.84
CA ASP A 227 8.55 -7.35 13.63
C ASP A 227 7.34 -8.28 13.65
N GLU A 228 6.14 -7.75 13.80
CA GLU A 228 4.91 -8.54 13.74
C GLU A 228 4.67 -9.10 12.33
N LEU A 229 4.96 -8.29 11.30
CA LEU A 229 4.85 -8.71 9.91
C LEU A 229 5.82 -9.85 9.57
N GLU A 230 7.05 -9.83 10.09
CA GLU A 230 8.00 -10.94 9.93
C GLU A 230 7.50 -12.23 10.58
N LYS A 231 6.93 -12.13 11.80
CA LYS A 231 6.33 -13.30 12.47
C LYS A 231 5.18 -13.86 11.65
N GLY A 232 4.23 -13.00 11.25
CA GLY A 232 3.10 -13.40 10.41
C GLY A 232 3.53 -14.00 9.08
N PHE A 233 4.59 -13.47 8.46
CA PHE A 233 5.12 -14.03 7.21
C PHE A 233 5.73 -15.42 7.40
N LYS A 234 6.47 -15.66 8.50
CA LYS A 234 6.96 -16.99 8.84
C LYS A 234 5.83 -18.00 9.07
N GLU A 235 4.78 -17.58 9.76
CA GLU A 235 3.58 -18.42 10.00
C GLU A 235 2.86 -18.74 8.68
N PHE A 236 2.68 -17.73 7.82
CA PHE A 236 2.12 -17.90 6.49
C PHE A 236 2.92 -18.89 5.64
N LEU A 237 4.24 -18.74 5.57
CA LEU A 237 5.12 -19.65 4.83
C LEU A 237 5.07 -21.08 5.38
N GLY A 238 5.04 -21.24 6.71
CA GLY A 238 4.91 -22.55 7.36
C GLY A 238 3.55 -23.23 7.16
N GLY A 239 2.52 -22.47 6.84
CA GLY A 239 1.16 -22.96 6.57
C GLY A 239 0.80 -23.12 5.10
N LEU A 240 1.71 -22.76 4.18
CA LEU A 240 1.46 -22.82 2.73
C LEU A 240 1.03 -24.21 2.27
N LYS A 241 -0.05 -24.24 1.51
CA LYS A 241 -0.51 -25.40 0.74
C LYS A 241 -0.33 -25.13 -0.75
N ASP A 242 -0.30 -26.20 -1.54
CA ASP A 242 -0.27 -26.06 -3.01
C ASP A 242 -1.44 -25.17 -3.48
N GLY A 243 -1.10 -24.01 -4.09
CA GLY A 243 -2.06 -23.03 -4.60
C GLY A 243 -2.21 -21.76 -3.77
N ASP A 244 -1.69 -21.70 -2.55
CA ASP A 244 -1.67 -20.45 -1.76
C ASP A 244 -0.65 -19.47 -2.36
N CYS A 245 -1.04 -18.20 -2.53
CA CYS A 245 -0.17 -17.36 -3.33
C CYS A 245 0.21 -15.97 -2.79
N LEU A 246 -0.50 -15.38 -1.86
CA LEU A 246 -0.22 -13.98 -1.48
C LEU A 246 -0.39 -13.73 0.03
N LEU A 247 0.52 -12.94 0.59
CA LEU A 247 0.36 -12.29 1.89
C LEU A 247 -0.04 -10.82 1.66
N TYR A 248 -1.19 -10.43 2.16
CA TYR A 248 -1.65 -9.04 2.13
C TYR A 248 -1.34 -8.33 3.46
N THR A 249 -1.25 -7.00 3.42
CA THR A 249 -1.05 -6.17 4.62
C THR A 249 -2.16 -6.37 5.64
N SER A 250 -3.40 -6.60 5.17
CA SER A 250 -4.57 -6.85 6.01
C SER A 250 -4.56 -8.20 6.72
N ASP A 251 -3.75 -9.16 6.25
CA ASP A 251 -3.67 -10.50 6.85
C ASP A 251 -2.71 -10.56 8.03
N ALA A 252 -1.86 -9.52 8.16
CA ALA A 252 -0.86 -9.40 9.21
C ALA A 252 -1.25 -8.38 10.32
N ALA A 253 -2.43 -7.76 10.22
CA ALA A 253 -2.86 -6.68 11.13
C ALA A 253 -3.85 -7.18 12.23
#